data_9af26d4bef486845f5fdbc5d629b2010
#
_entry.id   9af26d4bef486845f5fdbc5d629b2010
#
_cell.length_a   1.000
_cell.length_b   1.000
_cell.length_c   1.000
_cell.angle_alpha   90.00
_cell.angle_beta   90.00
_cell.angle_gamma   90.00
#
_symmetry.space_group_name_H-M   'P 1'
#
loop_
_entity.id
_entity.type
_entity.pdbx_description
1 polymer ?
#
loop_
_entity_poly.entity_id
_entity_poly.type
_entity_poly.pdbx_seq_one_letter_code
_entity_poly.pdbx_strand_id
1 'polypeptide(L)'
;SNGDGIGDIPGIIEKLDYLKELGVNVLWISPMLESPQDDNGYDISDYRRIYNEYGTMEDYEKLLEEAHKRGIKILMDLVVNHTSDEHNWFIESRKSKDNPYRDYYIWRNPVNGKEPNNWGSAFGGPAWEYDPKTEMYYLHLFSRKQPDLNWENEKVRQEVYDMMNFWCEKGIDGFRMDVISMISKDQSYPDGEMNGGLYGDFGPYCVHGPRIHEFLQEMNREVLSRYDVMTVGETSGVTIEEAQKYAGEDRNELNMVFQFEHVDGQGSEHGKWTTEKYDFREFKKVMIKWQEELAGKAWNSLFLGNHDQPRSVSRFGNDNPAYRETSAKMLATCLHMMQGTPYVYQGEELGMTNAYFTELKDYRDIESIQYFHEYTEAGIYTPEYMMKCLMLRGRDNARTPMQWEDSHQAGFTEGTPWIRVNSNYKEINAKQQLLDPDSIFHYYQKLIRLRKEKPVIVYGVFEALYRDHDQIFAYTRTLEGEKLLTVCNFSEHVAEMEIPEEFQKNAECLITNLGRKDFGKKVVLKPYEAFVLYRNL
;
A
#
# COMPACT_ATOMS: atom_id res chain seq x y z
N SER A 1 9.93 -9.39 -19.42
CA SER A 1 10.38 -9.17 -20.82
C SER A 1 10.98 -10.42 -21.47
N ASN A 2 11.61 -11.30 -20.70
CA ASN A 2 12.34 -12.48 -21.19
C ASN A 2 11.49 -13.75 -21.30
N GLY A 3 10.21 -13.72 -20.93
CA GLY A 3 9.28 -14.85 -21.04
C GLY A 3 9.41 -15.90 -19.93
N ASP A 4 10.11 -15.62 -18.84
CA ASP A 4 10.32 -16.56 -17.73
C ASP A 4 9.13 -16.64 -16.75
N GLY A 5 8.14 -15.78 -16.90
CA GLY A 5 6.95 -15.74 -16.03
C GLY A 5 7.05 -14.80 -14.85
N ILE A 6 8.15 -14.05 -14.74
CA ILE A 6 8.41 -13.10 -13.65
C ILE A 6 8.48 -11.68 -14.24
N GLY A 7 7.89 -10.70 -13.54
CA GLY A 7 8.05 -9.28 -13.89
C GLY A 7 9.49 -8.84 -13.69
N ASP A 8 10.00 -8.00 -14.59
CA ASP A 8 11.40 -7.58 -14.57
C ASP A 8 11.58 -6.08 -14.89
N ILE A 9 12.77 -5.56 -14.62
CA ILE A 9 13.12 -4.16 -14.87
C ILE A 9 13.01 -3.80 -16.37
N PRO A 10 13.53 -4.60 -17.31
CA PRO A 10 13.31 -4.33 -18.73
C PRO A 10 11.84 -4.24 -19.13
N GLY A 11 10.97 -5.08 -18.53
CA GLY A 11 9.52 -5.02 -18.75
C GLY A 11 8.89 -3.71 -18.23
N ILE A 12 9.38 -3.19 -17.11
CA ILE A 12 8.94 -1.86 -16.62
C ILE A 12 9.35 -0.79 -17.63
N ILE A 13 10.58 -0.82 -18.16
CA ILE A 13 11.07 0.14 -19.16
C ILE A 13 10.16 0.12 -20.39
N GLU A 14 9.77 -1.05 -20.89
CA GLU A 14 8.86 -1.21 -22.02
C GLU A 14 7.47 -0.58 -21.77
N LYS A 15 7.05 -0.46 -20.53
CA LYS A 15 5.73 0.08 -20.13
C LYS A 15 5.76 1.53 -19.65
N LEU A 16 6.90 2.20 -19.68
CA LEU A 16 7.00 3.60 -19.24
C LEU A 16 6.14 4.55 -20.08
N ASP A 17 5.97 4.29 -21.37
CA ASP A 17 5.11 5.11 -22.23
C ASP A 17 3.62 4.94 -21.89
N TYR A 18 3.17 3.74 -21.53
CA TYR A 18 1.85 3.47 -20.99
C TYR A 18 1.61 4.27 -19.70
N LEU A 19 2.57 4.24 -18.78
CA LEU A 19 2.49 4.97 -17.51
C LEU A 19 2.48 6.49 -17.71
N LYS A 20 3.27 6.98 -18.65
CA LYS A 20 3.26 8.40 -19.04
C LYS A 20 1.91 8.80 -19.64
N GLU A 21 1.33 7.97 -20.50
CA GLU A 21 0.01 8.20 -21.08
C GLU A 21 -1.08 8.25 -20.02
N LEU A 22 -1.05 7.37 -19.02
CA LEU A 22 -1.94 7.42 -17.86
C LEU A 22 -1.82 8.75 -17.12
N GLY A 23 -0.62 9.34 -17.11
CA GLY A 23 -0.35 10.65 -16.53
C GLY A 23 0.36 10.60 -15.19
N VAL A 24 0.80 9.43 -14.71
CA VAL A 24 1.58 9.32 -13.49
C VAL A 24 2.95 9.97 -13.66
N ASN A 25 3.48 10.51 -12.58
CA ASN A 25 4.75 11.22 -12.57
C ASN A 25 5.75 10.70 -11.53
N VAL A 26 5.33 9.74 -10.71
CA VAL A 26 6.20 9.05 -9.75
C VAL A 26 5.82 7.57 -9.74
N LEU A 27 6.80 6.69 -9.78
CA LEU A 27 6.65 5.24 -9.60
C LEU A 27 7.29 4.83 -8.28
N TRP A 28 6.52 4.23 -7.40
CA TRP A 28 7.03 3.40 -6.34
C TRP A 28 7.08 1.96 -6.86
N ILE A 29 8.26 1.36 -6.83
CA ILE A 29 8.48 -0.02 -7.28
C ILE A 29 8.76 -0.87 -6.04
N SER A 30 8.08 -2.02 -5.93
CA SER A 30 8.34 -3.02 -4.89
C SER A 30 9.82 -3.42 -4.86
N PRO A 31 10.35 -4.02 -3.77
CA PRO A 31 11.77 -4.29 -3.65
C PRO A 31 12.36 -5.05 -4.84
N MET A 32 13.44 -4.53 -5.41
CA MET A 32 14.16 -5.11 -6.54
C MET A 32 15.53 -5.66 -6.15
N LEU A 33 15.88 -5.58 -4.87
CA LEU A 33 17.20 -5.97 -4.38
C LEU A 33 17.31 -7.49 -4.23
N GLU A 34 18.54 -7.99 -4.11
CA GLU A 34 18.81 -9.41 -3.94
C GLU A 34 18.02 -9.99 -2.77
N SER A 35 17.30 -11.08 -3.02
CA SER A 35 16.37 -11.68 -2.08
C SER A 35 16.12 -13.15 -2.41
N PRO A 36 16.03 -14.06 -1.42
CA PRO A 36 15.56 -15.41 -1.64
C PRO A 36 14.05 -15.52 -1.88
N GLN A 37 13.31 -14.40 -1.85
CA GLN A 37 11.88 -14.31 -2.20
C GLN A 37 10.93 -15.05 -1.24
N ASP A 38 11.27 -15.17 0.03
CA ASP A 38 10.37 -15.73 1.04
C ASP A 38 9.11 -14.86 1.21
N ASP A 39 9.27 -13.55 1.14
CA ASP A 39 8.19 -12.55 1.19
C ASP A 39 8.24 -11.60 -0.03
N ASN A 40 8.38 -12.15 -1.22
CA ASN A 40 8.33 -11.42 -2.50
C ASN A 40 9.24 -10.16 -2.55
N GLY A 41 10.46 -10.29 -2.06
CA GLY A 41 11.47 -9.24 -2.08
C GLY A 41 11.61 -8.44 -0.79
N TYR A 42 10.65 -8.55 0.15
CA TYR A 42 10.74 -7.90 1.46
C TYR A 42 11.68 -8.60 2.45
N ASP A 43 12.38 -9.63 2.00
CA ASP A 43 13.45 -10.35 2.69
C ASP A 43 14.77 -10.12 1.94
N ILE A 44 15.42 -8.97 2.19
CA ILE A 44 16.59 -8.53 1.44
C ILE A 44 17.86 -9.20 1.96
N SER A 45 18.61 -9.85 1.06
CA SER A 45 19.89 -10.52 1.37
C SER A 45 21.13 -9.70 0.98
N ASP A 46 20.98 -8.70 0.10
CA ASP A 46 22.05 -7.75 -0.24
C ASP A 46 21.42 -6.41 -0.67
N TYR A 47 21.69 -5.34 0.06
CA TYR A 47 21.14 -4.01 -0.20
C TYR A 47 21.74 -3.27 -1.40
N ARG A 48 22.82 -3.77 -2.00
CA ARG A 48 23.52 -3.08 -3.11
C ARG A 48 23.54 -3.87 -4.41
N ARG A 49 22.78 -4.97 -4.46
CA ARG A 49 22.62 -5.79 -5.66
C ARG A 49 21.17 -5.85 -6.09
N ILE A 50 20.98 -5.81 -7.41
CA ILE A 50 19.67 -6.11 -8.03
C ILE A 50 19.49 -7.62 -8.07
N TYR A 51 18.28 -8.10 -7.78
CA TYR A 51 17.93 -9.51 -7.90
C TYR A 51 18.03 -9.97 -9.35
N ASN A 52 18.79 -11.02 -9.60
CA ASN A 52 19.15 -11.44 -10.96
C ASN A 52 17.94 -11.73 -11.86
N GLU A 53 16.83 -12.25 -11.32
CA GLU A 53 15.63 -12.51 -12.11
C GLU A 53 14.89 -11.22 -12.52
N TYR A 54 15.16 -10.11 -11.84
CA TYR A 54 14.60 -8.79 -12.20
C TYR A 54 15.49 -8.01 -13.18
N GLY A 55 16.76 -8.34 -13.27
CA GLY A 55 17.72 -7.67 -14.14
C GLY A 55 19.06 -7.42 -13.49
N THR A 56 19.80 -6.50 -14.07
CA THR A 56 21.14 -6.09 -13.63
C THR A 56 21.14 -4.67 -13.07
N MET A 57 22.29 -4.24 -12.53
CA MET A 57 22.47 -2.84 -12.13
C MET A 57 22.38 -1.89 -13.33
N GLU A 58 22.89 -2.31 -14.49
CA GLU A 58 22.79 -1.56 -15.74
C GLU A 58 21.33 -1.39 -16.19
N ASP A 59 20.51 -2.43 -16.04
CA ASP A 59 19.06 -2.35 -16.29
C ASP A 59 18.39 -1.35 -15.38
N TYR A 60 18.76 -1.32 -14.10
CA TYR A 60 18.21 -0.37 -13.13
C TYR A 60 18.61 1.08 -13.45
N GLU A 61 19.89 1.31 -13.77
CA GLU A 61 20.38 2.62 -14.19
C GLU A 61 19.67 3.10 -15.47
N LYS A 62 19.43 2.19 -16.41
CA LYS A 62 18.63 2.47 -17.61
C LYS A 62 17.18 2.79 -17.27
N LEU A 63 16.58 2.11 -16.32
CA LEU A 63 15.22 2.43 -15.84
C LEU A 63 15.17 3.87 -15.32
N LEU A 64 16.12 4.29 -14.48
CA LEU A 64 16.20 5.67 -13.98
C LEU A 64 16.31 6.68 -15.13
N GLU A 65 17.21 6.44 -16.05
CA GLU A 65 17.41 7.31 -17.21
C GLU A 65 16.15 7.44 -18.08
N GLU A 66 15.53 6.31 -18.44
CA GLU A 66 14.35 6.27 -19.30
C GLU A 66 13.10 6.84 -18.62
N ALA A 67 12.95 6.62 -17.32
CA ALA A 67 11.88 7.23 -16.52
C ALA A 67 12.06 8.76 -16.45
N HIS A 68 13.25 9.23 -16.13
CA HIS A 68 13.55 10.66 -16.04
C HIS A 68 13.37 11.39 -17.37
N LYS A 69 13.75 10.79 -18.51
CA LYS A 69 13.48 11.33 -19.85
C LYS A 69 11.98 11.57 -20.10
N ARG A 70 11.13 10.80 -19.46
CA ARG A 70 9.66 10.91 -19.57
C ARG A 70 9.03 11.79 -18.46
N GLY A 71 9.85 12.37 -17.59
CA GLY A 71 9.39 13.16 -16.45
C GLY A 71 8.78 12.29 -15.33
N ILE A 72 9.15 11.01 -15.26
CA ILE A 72 8.72 10.06 -14.24
C ILE A 72 9.86 9.88 -13.22
N LYS A 73 9.55 10.10 -11.95
CA LYS A 73 10.46 9.89 -10.82
C LYS A 73 10.32 8.47 -10.27
N ILE A 74 11.38 7.96 -9.65
CA ILE A 74 11.41 6.59 -9.12
C ILE A 74 11.63 6.63 -7.60
N LEU A 75 10.69 6.04 -6.85
CA LEU A 75 10.84 5.74 -5.44
C LEU A 75 11.28 4.29 -5.26
N MET A 76 12.34 4.10 -4.48
CA MET A 76 12.79 2.78 -4.05
C MET A 76 12.05 2.35 -2.77
N ASP A 77 11.73 1.08 -2.67
CA ASP A 77 11.22 0.49 -1.43
C ASP A 77 12.38 0.28 -0.44
N LEU A 78 12.31 0.92 0.72
CA LEU A 78 13.32 0.84 1.77
C LEU A 78 12.85 -0.12 2.85
N VAL A 79 13.46 -1.30 2.90
CA VAL A 79 13.13 -2.37 3.85
C VAL A 79 14.24 -2.49 4.88
N VAL A 80 14.08 -1.82 6.02
CA VAL A 80 15.16 -1.68 7.01
C VAL A 80 14.74 -2.03 8.44
N ASN A 81 13.50 -2.48 8.65
CA ASN A 81 13.12 -3.09 9.93
C ASN A 81 13.78 -4.46 10.12
N HIS A 82 13.97 -5.21 9.05
CA HIS A 82 14.49 -6.57 9.03
C HIS A 82 15.31 -6.82 7.75
N THR A 83 16.04 -7.93 7.73
CA THR A 83 16.70 -8.45 6.52
C THR A 83 16.25 -9.89 6.26
N SER A 84 16.67 -10.49 5.14
CA SER A 84 16.66 -11.92 4.98
C SER A 84 17.58 -12.59 6.03
N ASP A 85 17.24 -13.80 6.45
CA ASP A 85 18.14 -14.65 7.22
C ASP A 85 19.37 -15.14 6.41
N GLU A 86 19.31 -14.95 5.08
CA GLU A 86 20.42 -15.19 4.14
C GLU A 86 21.28 -13.94 3.90
N HIS A 87 20.97 -12.81 4.54
CA HIS A 87 21.85 -11.63 4.54
C HIS A 87 23.16 -11.96 5.29
N ASN A 88 24.29 -11.50 4.76
CA ASN A 88 25.60 -11.79 5.37
C ASN A 88 25.69 -11.34 6.84
N TRP A 89 25.06 -10.23 7.21
CA TRP A 89 25.03 -9.79 8.60
C TRP A 89 24.37 -10.81 9.53
N PHE A 90 23.30 -11.47 9.09
CA PHE A 90 22.64 -12.49 9.90
C PHE A 90 23.41 -13.81 9.92
N ILE A 91 23.97 -14.21 8.78
CA ILE A 91 24.84 -15.39 8.70
C ILE A 91 26.01 -15.28 9.68
N GLU A 92 26.64 -14.11 9.75
CA GLU A 92 27.70 -13.83 10.73
C GLU A 92 27.14 -13.76 12.15
N SER A 93 26.05 -13.01 12.38
CA SER A 93 25.43 -12.82 13.69
C SER A 93 25.11 -14.13 14.41
N ARG A 94 24.65 -15.15 13.70
CA ARG A 94 24.30 -16.45 14.29
C ARG A 94 25.46 -17.41 14.47
N LYS A 95 26.70 -17.06 14.07
CA LYS A 95 27.88 -17.93 14.23
C LYS A 95 28.26 -18.11 15.68
N SER A 96 28.27 -17.02 16.46
CA SER A 96 28.61 -17.02 17.88
C SER A 96 28.08 -15.77 18.59
N LYS A 97 28.01 -15.83 19.93
CA LYS A 97 27.54 -14.72 20.78
C LYS A 97 28.50 -13.53 20.80
N ASP A 98 29.75 -13.71 20.45
CA ASP A 98 30.80 -12.69 20.41
C ASP A 98 31.15 -12.22 18.98
N ASN A 99 30.40 -12.67 17.96
CA ASN A 99 30.61 -12.23 16.59
C ASN A 99 30.37 -10.72 16.48
N PRO A 100 31.19 -9.98 15.70
CA PRO A 100 31.01 -8.52 15.49
C PRO A 100 29.66 -8.09 15.00
N TYR A 101 28.93 -8.97 14.31
CA TYR A 101 27.56 -8.72 13.81
C TYR A 101 26.45 -9.21 14.75
N ARG A 102 26.81 -9.78 15.93
CA ARG A 102 25.80 -10.35 16.83
C ARG A 102 24.69 -9.37 17.13
N ASP A 103 25.04 -8.17 17.54
CA ASP A 103 24.11 -7.13 17.96
C ASP A 103 23.51 -6.33 16.78
N TYR A 104 23.72 -6.77 15.56
CA TYR A 104 22.97 -6.23 14.40
C TYR A 104 21.51 -6.67 14.43
N TYR A 105 21.22 -7.78 15.13
CA TYR A 105 19.89 -8.35 15.30
C TYR A 105 19.51 -8.45 16.78
N ILE A 106 18.24 -8.72 17.04
CA ILE A 106 17.69 -8.75 18.39
C ILE A 106 17.70 -10.19 18.88
N TRP A 107 18.67 -10.51 19.73
CA TRP A 107 18.84 -11.82 20.36
C TRP A 107 18.48 -11.75 21.84
N ARG A 108 17.76 -12.76 22.35
CA ARG A 108 17.42 -12.88 23.78
C ARG A 108 17.58 -14.31 24.26
N ASN A 109 17.93 -14.44 25.53
CA ASN A 109 17.99 -15.75 26.19
C ASN A 109 16.59 -16.34 26.36
N PRO A 110 16.47 -17.69 26.35
CA PRO A 110 15.25 -18.35 26.77
C PRO A 110 14.78 -17.88 28.16
N VAL A 111 13.48 -17.74 28.35
CA VAL A 111 12.85 -17.49 29.64
C VAL A 111 12.13 -18.77 30.07
N ASN A 112 12.59 -19.40 31.16
CA ASN A 112 12.11 -20.71 31.62
C ASN A 112 12.11 -21.79 30.52
N GLY A 113 13.12 -21.76 29.66
CA GLY A 113 13.29 -22.72 28.55
C GLY A 113 12.37 -22.52 27.37
N LYS A 114 11.70 -21.37 27.30
CA LYS A 114 10.74 -20.99 26.25
C LYS A 114 11.14 -19.65 25.61
N GLU A 115 10.33 -19.19 24.70
CA GLU A 115 10.45 -17.88 24.05
C GLU A 115 10.57 -16.74 25.08
N PRO A 116 11.29 -15.66 24.76
CA PRO A 116 11.47 -14.50 25.66
C PRO A 116 10.17 -13.84 26.11
N ASN A 117 9.13 -13.87 25.28
CA ASN A 117 7.77 -13.41 25.57
C ASN A 117 6.77 -14.16 24.67
N ASN A 118 5.49 -13.77 24.76
CA ASN A 118 4.38 -14.44 24.08
C ASN A 118 4.02 -13.87 22.71
N TRP A 119 4.83 -12.96 22.12
CA TRP A 119 4.45 -12.28 20.88
C TRP A 119 4.25 -13.24 19.72
N GLY A 120 3.20 -12.97 18.93
CA GLY A 120 2.99 -13.60 17.63
C GLY A 120 3.60 -12.80 16.50
N SER A 121 3.98 -13.47 15.42
CA SER A 121 4.42 -12.85 14.16
C SER A 121 3.20 -12.31 13.38
N ALA A 122 3.42 -11.26 12.60
CA ALA A 122 2.39 -10.72 11.69
C ALA A 122 1.94 -11.74 10.62
N PHE A 123 2.75 -12.76 10.32
CA PHE A 123 2.45 -13.82 9.35
C PHE A 123 2.03 -15.13 10.00
N GLY A 124 1.69 -15.12 11.29
CA GLY A 124 1.34 -16.32 12.05
C GLY A 124 2.55 -16.96 12.75
N GLY A 125 2.26 -17.79 13.75
CA GLY A 125 3.28 -18.39 14.58
C GLY A 125 3.91 -17.42 15.61
N PRO A 126 4.89 -17.89 16.41
CA PRO A 126 5.60 -17.06 17.38
C PRO A 126 6.52 -16.06 16.69
N ALA A 127 6.76 -14.90 17.34
CA ALA A 127 7.68 -13.88 16.85
C ALA A 127 9.17 -14.17 17.17
N TRP A 128 9.45 -15.23 17.89
CA TRP A 128 10.79 -15.64 18.29
C TRP A 128 11.13 -17.02 17.75
N GLU A 129 12.32 -17.13 17.14
CA GLU A 129 12.85 -18.40 16.62
C GLU A 129 14.09 -18.81 17.40
N TYR A 130 14.13 -20.08 17.85
CA TYR A 130 15.26 -20.62 18.57
C TYR A 130 16.40 -21.01 17.64
N ASP A 131 17.61 -20.53 17.96
CA ASP A 131 18.83 -20.94 17.27
C ASP A 131 19.62 -21.91 18.15
N PRO A 132 19.64 -23.21 17.79
CA PRO A 132 20.32 -24.22 18.59
C PRO A 132 21.85 -24.05 18.66
N LYS A 133 22.41 -23.28 17.71
CA LYS A 133 23.85 -23.05 17.64
C LYS A 133 24.37 -22.17 18.78
N THR A 134 23.60 -21.17 19.14
CA THR A 134 23.94 -20.23 20.21
C THR A 134 23.01 -20.31 21.42
N GLU A 135 22.01 -21.19 21.35
CA GLU A 135 21.02 -21.43 22.41
C GLU A 135 20.27 -20.15 22.85
N MET A 136 19.97 -19.30 21.87
CA MET A 136 19.20 -18.05 22.03
C MET A 136 18.09 -17.95 21.00
N TYR A 137 17.15 -17.04 21.22
CA TYR A 137 16.09 -16.68 20.29
C TYR A 137 16.42 -15.38 19.58
N TYR A 138 16.09 -15.29 18.28
CA TYR A 138 16.06 -14.02 17.56
C TYR A 138 14.62 -13.58 17.27
N LEU A 139 14.41 -12.28 17.27
CA LEU A 139 13.11 -11.67 16.97
C LEU A 139 12.88 -11.62 15.46
N HIS A 140 11.66 -11.99 15.03
CA HIS A 140 11.15 -11.76 13.69
C HIS A 140 9.67 -11.38 13.76
N LEU A 141 9.34 -10.12 13.53
CA LEU A 141 7.95 -9.66 13.56
C LEU A 141 7.14 -10.15 12.34
N PHE A 142 7.82 -10.62 11.30
CA PHE A 142 7.26 -11.20 10.08
C PHE A 142 7.69 -12.67 9.94
N SER A 143 8.10 -13.11 8.76
CA SER A 143 8.58 -14.48 8.60
C SER A 143 9.81 -14.78 9.50
N ARG A 144 9.94 -16.03 9.94
CA ARG A 144 11.17 -16.50 10.61
C ARG A 144 12.44 -16.30 9.78
N LYS A 145 12.28 -16.15 8.46
CA LYS A 145 13.35 -15.80 7.52
C LYS A 145 13.60 -14.30 7.38
N GLN A 146 12.92 -13.48 8.20
CA GLN A 146 13.05 -12.02 8.21
C GLN A 146 13.45 -11.54 9.62
N PRO A 147 14.67 -11.83 10.09
CA PRO A 147 15.13 -11.40 11.42
C PRO A 147 15.15 -9.87 11.53
N ASP A 148 14.64 -9.35 12.64
CA ASP A 148 14.57 -7.92 12.92
C ASP A 148 15.94 -7.32 13.23
N LEU A 149 16.25 -6.19 12.59
CA LEU A 149 17.45 -5.41 12.84
C LEU A 149 17.37 -4.68 14.19
N ASN A 150 18.50 -4.59 14.87
CA ASN A 150 18.64 -3.86 16.13
C ASN A 150 19.02 -2.38 15.87
N TRP A 151 18.03 -1.52 15.76
CA TRP A 151 18.24 -0.09 15.54
C TRP A 151 18.85 0.66 16.73
N GLU A 152 18.89 0.07 17.92
CA GLU A 152 19.66 0.60 19.06
C GLU A 152 21.16 0.61 18.76
N ASN A 153 21.62 -0.29 17.89
CA ASN A 153 23.03 -0.36 17.47
C ASN A 153 23.34 0.72 16.42
N GLU A 154 24.20 1.67 16.78
CA GLU A 154 24.64 2.75 15.89
C GLU A 154 25.27 2.24 14.59
N LYS A 155 25.97 1.10 14.62
CA LYS A 155 26.56 0.51 13.41
C LYS A 155 25.49 0.09 12.41
N VAL A 156 24.35 -0.45 12.88
CA VAL A 156 23.20 -0.78 12.02
C VAL A 156 22.66 0.48 11.35
N ARG A 157 22.45 1.54 12.12
CA ARG A 157 21.97 2.81 11.58
C ARG A 157 22.93 3.37 10.53
N GLN A 158 24.23 3.34 10.79
CA GLN A 158 25.24 3.81 9.84
C GLN A 158 25.25 3.00 8.54
N GLU A 159 25.17 1.68 8.63
CA GLU A 159 25.07 0.79 7.45
C GLU A 159 23.81 1.13 6.60
N VAL A 160 22.68 1.38 7.25
CA VAL A 160 21.44 1.78 6.57
C VAL A 160 21.62 3.12 5.87
N TYR A 161 22.19 4.13 6.53
CA TYR A 161 22.39 5.46 5.94
C TYR A 161 23.40 5.43 4.79
N ASP A 162 24.45 4.66 4.90
CA ASP A 162 25.44 4.47 3.83
C ASP A 162 24.80 3.79 2.60
N MET A 163 23.93 2.83 2.81
CA MET A 163 23.16 2.18 1.75
C MET A 163 22.17 3.17 1.10
N MET A 164 21.47 3.95 1.89
CA MET A 164 20.53 4.97 1.37
C MET A 164 21.27 6.04 0.55
N ASN A 165 22.40 6.54 1.02
CA ASN A 165 23.25 7.47 0.28
C ASN A 165 23.72 6.87 -1.05
N PHE A 166 24.14 5.60 -1.06
CA PHE A 166 24.51 4.90 -2.28
C PHE A 166 23.41 4.96 -3.35
N TRP A 167 22.15 4.70 -2.98
CA TRP A 167 21.03 4.74 -3.93
C TRP A 167 20.65 6.16 -4.34
N CYS A 168 20.70 7.12 -3.41
CA CYS A 168 20.49 8.55 -3.75
C CYS A 168 21.54 9.04 -4.76
N GLU A 169 22.80 8.68 -4.59
CA GLU A 169 23.89 9.03 -5.53
C GLU A 169 23.71 8.38 -6.90
N LYS A 170 23.02 7.24 -6.99
CA LYS A 170 22.63 6.63 -8.28
C LYS A 170 21.50 7.38 -8.98
N GLY A 171 20.81 8.29 -8.28
CA GLY A 171 19.79 9.15 -8.88
C GLY A 171 18.36 8.71 -8.66
N ILE A 172 18.06 7.91 -7.64
CA ILE A 172 16.67 7.68 -7.23
C ILE A 172 16.05 8.96 -6.68
N ASP A 173 14.74 9.07 -6.72
CA ASP A 173 14.01 10.27 -6.35
C ASP A 173 13.36 10.18 -4.96
N GLY A 174 13.62 9.13 -4.23
CA GLY A 174 13.18 8.97 -2.85
C GLY A 174 12.87 7.54 -2.45
N PHE A 175 12.19 7.40 -1.32
CA PHE A 175 11.91 6.12 -0.68
C PHE A 175 10.44 5.99 -0.26
N ARG A 176 9.87 4.84 -0.51
CA ARG A 176 8.77 4.30 0.27
C ARG A 176 9.38 3.43 1.36
N MET A 177 9.05 3.68 2.61
CA MET A 177 9.71 3.05 3.76
C MET A 177 8.81 2.00 4.38
N ASP A 178 9.17 0.74 4.16
CA ASP A 178 8.48 -0.44 4.64
C ASP A 178 8.45 -0.49 6.17
N VAL A 179 7.27 -0.68 6.76
CA VAL A 179 7.01 -0.77 8.21
C VAL A 179 7.91 0.13 9.07
N ILE A 180 8.20 1.33 8.60
CA ILE A 180 9.19 2.23 9.21
C ILE A 180 8.84 2.60 10.65
N SER A 181 7.57 2.54 11.04
CA SER A 181 7.12 2.77 12.40
C SER A 181 7.56 1.69 13.40
N MET A 182 8.12 0.58 12.92
CA MET A 182 8.49 -0.58 13.75
C MET A 182 9.99 -0.67 14.09
N ILE A 183 10.83 0.23 13.56
CA ILE A 183 12.29 0.15 13.76
C ILE A 183 12.73 0.42 15.21
N SER A 184 11.95 1.15 16.00
CA SER A 184 12.19 1.38 17.42
C SER A 184 11.25 0.54 18.27
N LYS A 185 11.80 -0.23 19.20
CA LYS A 185 11.04 -1.17 20.02
C LYS A 185 11.27 -0.90 21.51
N ASP A 186 10.29 -1.26 22.33
CA ASP A 186 10.45 -1.28 23.79
C ASP A 186 11.48 -2.33 24.19
N GLN A 187 12.59 -1.90 24.78
CA GLN A 187 13.73 -2.76 25.11
C GLN A 187 13.47 -3.68 26.29
N SER A 188 12.36 -3.56 26.99
CA SER A 188 11.96 -4.49 28.05
C SER A 188 11.31 -5.77 27.53
N TYR A 189 10.82 -5.77 26.29
CA TYR A 189 10.17 -6.91 25.62
C TYR A 189 9.11 -7.61 26.48
N PRO A 190 8.12 -6.90 27.02
CA PRO A 190 7.09 -7.48 27.90
C PRO A 190 6.13 -8.37 27.12
N ASP A 191 5.38 -9.23 27.81
CA ASP A 191 4.29 -9.97 27.19
C ASP A 191 3.23 -9.04 26.62
N GLY A 192 2.66 -9.41 25.48
CA GLY A 192 1.54 -8.74 24.84
C GLY A 192 0.20 -9.30 25.29
N GLU A 193 -0.88 -8.51 25.10
CA GLU A 193 -2.24 -8.96 25.37
C GLU A 193 -2.69 -10.01 24.34
N MET A 194 -3.46 -10.98 24.82
CA MET A 194 -4.03 -12.06 24.00
C MET A 194 -5.38 -11.62 23.41
N ASN A 195 -5.38 -10.87 22.35
CA ASN A 195 -6.59 -10.29 21.72
C ASN A 195 -7.42 -11.34 20.93
N GLY A 196 -7.76 -12.46 21.58
CA GLY A 196 -8.49 -13.55 20.93
C GLY A 196 -7.68 -14.46 20.00
N GLY A 197 -6.39 -14.18 19.83
CA GLY A 197 -5.45 -14.98 19.04
C GLY A 197 -4.72 -16.05 19.86
N LEU A 198 -3.80 -16.76 19.19
CA LEU A 198 -2.96 -17.77 19.82
C LEU A 198 -1.73 -17.18 20.52
N TYR A 199 -1.39 -15.94 20.21
CA TYR A 199 -0.17 -15.24 20.68
C TYR A 199 -0.52 -13.84 21.18
N GLY A 200 0.42 -13.26 21.94
CA GLY A 200 0.31 -11.88 22.41
C GLY A 200 0.59 -10.85 21.30
N ASP A 201 -0.02 -9.69 21.41
CA ASP A 201 0.13 -8.57 20.50
C ASP A 201 1.45 -7.82 20.74
N PHE A 202 2.31 -7.74 19.73
CA PHE A 202 3.54 -6.95 19.78
C PHE A 202 3.32 -5.45 19.51
N GLY A 203 2.18 -5.09 18.91
CA GLY A 203 1.92 -3.73 18.41
C GLY A 203 2.25 -2.61 19.39
N PRO A 204 1.73 -2.64 20.64
CA PRO A 204 1.99 -1.60 21.64
C PRO A 204 3.48 -1.40 22.00
N TYR A 205 4.33 -2.37 21.69
CA TYR A 205 5.75 -2.37 22.07
C TYR A 205 6.72 -2.20 20.89
N CYS A 206 6.25 -2.42 19.68
CA CYS A 206 7.08 -2.39 18.48
C CYS A 206 6.65 -1.35 17.45
N VAL A 207 5.46 -0.76 17.59
CA VAL A 207 4.95 0.28 16.68
C VAL A 207 5.03 1.63 17.38
N HIS A 208 5.56 2.66 16.70
CA HIS A 208 5.79 3.99 17.27
C HIS A 208 6.65 3.95 18.54
N GLY A 209 7.70 3.14 18.54
CA GLY A 209 8.55 2.93 19.70
C GLY A 209 9.26 4.18 20.21
N PRO A 210 9.88 4.11 21.40
CA PRO A 210 10.31 5.30 22.15
C PRO A 210 11.36 6.17 21.45
N ARG A 211 12.15 5.62 20.52
CA ARG A 211 13.20 6.34 19.79
C ARG A 211 12.90 6.54 18.30
N ILE A 212 11.67 6.27 17.85
CA ILE A 212 11.34 6.31 16.42
C ILE A 212 11.64 7.68 15.79
N HIS A 213 11.23 8.76 16.42
CA HIS A 213 11.43 10.11 15.91
C HIS A 213 12.91 10.55 15.97
N GLU A 214 13.66 10.09 16.98
CA GLU A 214 15.12 10.28 17.05
C GLU A 214 15.81 9.63 15.85
N PHE A 215 15.47 8.38 15.55
CA PHE A 215 16.05 7.64 14.42
C PHE A 215 15.68 8.28 13.07
N LEU A 216 14.45 8.70 12.89
CA LEU A 216 14.03 9.36 11.64
C LEU A 216 14.65 10.73 11.46
N GLN A 217 14.83 11.51 12.52
CA GLN A 217 15.53 12.79 12.46
C GLN A 217 17.03 12.59 12.16
N GLU A 218 17.64 11.56 12.73
CA GLU A 218 19.02 11.16 12.38
C GLU A 218 19.11 10.76 10.90
N MET A 219 18.20 9.93 10.40
CA MET A 219 18.11 9.53 8.99
C MET A 219 17.95 10.76 8.07
N ASN A 220 17.11 11.70 8.45
CA ASN A 220 16.91 12.93 7.70
C ASN A 220 18.22 13.74 7.63
N ARG A 221 18.89 13.94 8.75
CA ARG A 221 20.16 14.66 8.81
C ARG A 221 21.29 13.98 8.04
N GLU A 222 21.37 12.64 8.12
CA GLU A 222 22.47 11.88 7.51
C GLU A 222 22.24 11.58 6.03
N VAL A 223 20.99 11.58 5.57
CA VAL A 223 20.63 11.22 4.20
C VAL A 223 19.66 12.21 3.57
N LEU A 224 18.42 12.25 4.03
CA LEU A 224 17.31 12.84 3.27
C LEU A 224 17.48 14.33 2.99
N SER A 225 18.03 15.09 3.95
CA SER A 225 18.28 16.53 3.78
C SER A 225 19.39 16.88 2.78
N ARG A 226 20.17 15.88 2.34
CA ARG A 226 21.29 16.07 1.39
C ARG A 226 20.85 15.97 -0.07
N TYR A 227 19.63 15.52 -0.33
CA TYR A 227 19.12 15.25 -1.67
C TYR A 227 17.72 15.83 -1.85
N ASP A 228 17.33 16.09 -3.09
CA ASP A 228 15.95 16.43 -3.46
C ASP A 228 15.15 15.12 -3.64
N VAL A 229 14.70 14.54 -2.54
CA VAL A 229 14.01 13.26 -2.49
C VAL A 229 12.68 13.34 -1.77
N MET A 230 11.73 12.52 -2.19
CA MET A 230 10.43 12.35 -1.56
C MET A 230 10.40 11.08 -0.70
N THR A 231 9.75 11.16 0.44
CA THR A 231 9.57 10.00 1.34
C THR A 231 8.12 9.79 1.71
N VAL A 232 7.73 8.52 1.74
CA VAL A 232 6.46 8.07 2.31
C VAL A 232 6.70 6.87 3.21
N GLY A 233 6.26 6.95 4.46
CA GLY A 233 6.43 5.89 5.45
C GLY A 233 5.19 5.01 5.59
N GLU A 234 5.38 3.70 5.62
CA GLU A 234 4.32 2.78 6.04
C GLU A 234 4.23 2.77 7.57
N THR A 235 3.08 3.19 8.10
CA THR A 235 2.87 3.40 9.53
C THR A 235 1.54 2.78 9.99
N SER A 236 1.54 1.47 10.21
CA SER A 236 0.37 0.76 10.72
C SER A 236 -0.07 1.33 12.07
N GLY A 237 -1.39 1.48 12.26
CA GLY A 237 -1.96 1.97 13.51
C GLY A 237 -1.67 3.44 13.83
N VAL A 238 -1.19 4.24 12.87
CA VAL A 238 -0.87 5.66 13.07
C VAL A 238 -2.14 6.47 13.38
N THR A 239 -2.06 7.31 14.40
CA THR A 239 -3.07 8.34 14.71
C THR A 239 -2.76 9.66 14.00
N ILE A 240 -3.69 10.60 14.04
CA ILE A 240 -3.46 11.97 13.50
C ILE A 240 -2.26 12.64 14.19
N GLU A 241 -2.17 12.49 15.52
CA GLU A 241 -1.08 13.05 16.31
C GLU A 241 0.28 12.44 15.96
N GLU A 242 0.31 11.11 15.78
CA GLU A 242 1.53 10.43 15.34
C GLU A 242 1.89 10.81 13.89
N ALA A 243 0.92 10.87 12.98
CA ALA A 243 1.16 11.31 11.60
C ALA A 243 1.76 12.72 11.53
N GLN A 244 1.31 13.63 12.39
CA GLN A 244 1.89 14.97 12.51
C GLN A 244 3.35 14.93 12.98
N LYS A 245 3.70 14.01 13.87
CA LYS A 245 5.11 13.84 14.31
C LYS A 245 6.00 13.29 13.21
N TYR A 246 5.50 12.31 12.40
CA TYR A 246 6.25 11.75 11.27
C TYR A 246 6.42 12.73 10.10
N ALA A 247 5.40 13.51 9.81
CA ALA A 247 5.28 14.21 8.52
C ALA A 247 4.94 15.71 8.63
N GLY A 248 4.95 16.29 9.83
CA GLY A 248 4.84 17.75 10.01
C GLY A 248 6.04 18.47 9.38
N GLU A 249 5.83 19.63 8.78
CA GLU A 249 6.86 20.38 8.05
C GLU A 249 8.07 20.77 8.94
N ASP A 250 7.83 21.00 10.22
CA ASP A 250 8.85 21.38 11.22
C ASP A 250 9.59 20.18 11.84
N ARG A 251 9.22 18.96 11.49
CA ARG A 251 9.74 17.75 12.12
C ARG A 251 11.08 17.29 11.58
N ASN A 252 11.39 17.58 10.31
CA ASN A 252 12.58 17.06 9.62
C ASN A 252 12.67 15.52 9.67
N GLU A 253 11.59 14.86 9.34
CA GLU A 253 11.48 13.41 9.26
C GLU A 253 11.05 12.99 7.86
N LEU A 254 9.78 12.67 7.63
CA LEU A 254 9.23 12.20 6.35
C LEU A 254 8.34 13.26 5.70
N ASN A 255 8.06 13.14 4.41
CA ASN A 255 7.13 14.05 3.72
C ASN A 255 5.67 13.67 3.98
N MET A 256 5.36 12.38 4.07
CA MET A 256 4.02 11.85 4.34
C MET A 256 4.09 10.43 4.88
N VAL A 257 2.97 9.92 5.37
CA VAL A 257 2.82 8.53 5.82
C VAL A 257 1.56 7.90 5.24
N PHE A 258 1.59 6.59 5.04
CA PHE A 258 0.39 5.80 4.79
C PHE A 258 -0.29 5.48 6.12
N GLN A 259 -1.53 5.87 6.27
CA GLN A 259 -2.43 5.40 7.31
C GLN A 259 -3.26 4.22 6.78
N PHE A 260 -3.66 3.31 7.65
CA PHE A 260 -4.34 2.07 7.28
C PHE A 260 -5.74 1.94 7.87
N GLU A 261 -6.22 2.93 8.58
CA GLU A 261 -7.47 2.86 9.34
C GLU A 261 -8.69 2.51 8.44
N HIS A 262 -8.71 3.00 7.20
CA HIS A 262 -9.79 2.69 6.24
C HIS A 262 -9.69 1.27 5.66
N VAL A 263 -8.54 0.62 5.73
CA VAL A 263 -8.32 -0.74 5.25
C VAL A 263 -8.21 -1.77 6.37
N ASP A 264 -7.74 -1.38 7.56
CA ASP A 264 -7.59 -2.28 8.72
C ASP A 264 -8.81 -2.28 9.66
N GLY A 265 -9.55 -1.18 9.73
CA GLY A 265 -10.62 -0.94 10.72
C GLY A 265 -11.84 -1.86 10.64
N GLN A 266 -11.86 -2.84 9.77
CA GLN A 266 -12.99 -3.73 9.52
C GLN A 266 -12.59 -5.21 9.57
N GLY A 267 -11.71 -5.52 10.53
CA GLY A 267 -11.37 -6.89 10.88
C GLY A 267 -12.41 -7.53 11.80
N SER A 268 -12.27 -8.83 12.01
CA SER A 268 -12.93 -9.59 13.05
C SER A 268 -12.05 -9.65 14.32
N GLU A 269 -12.50 -10.35 15.34
CA GLU A 269 -11.65 -10.72 16.49
C GLU A 269 -10.38 -11.51 16.09
N HIS A 270 -10.37 -12.05 14.86
CA HIS A 270 -9.24 -12.76 14.26
C HIS A 270 -8.55 -11.95 13.15
N GLY A 271 -8.48 -10.63 13.31
CA GLY A 271 -7.83 -9.71 12.37
C GLY A 271 -8.58 -9.56 11.06
N LYS A 272 -7.84 -9.48 9.94
CA LYS A 272 -8.43 -9.25 8.61
C LYS A 272 -9.20 -10.44 8.03
N TRP A 273 -9.08 -11.63 8.62
CA TRP A 273 -9.65 -12.87 8.10
C TRP A 273 -11.13 -12.98 8.40
N THR A 274 -11.94 -12.38 7.57
CA THR A 274 -13.41 -12.34 7.66
C THR A 274 -14.03 -12.33 6.28
N THR A 275 -15.27 -12.85 6.17
CA THR A 275 -16.08 -12.76 4.96
C THR A 275 -17.04 -11.57 4.96
N GLU A 276 -17.04 -10.79 6.02
CA GLU A 276 -17.88 -9.61 6.13
C GLU A 276 -17.47 -8.52 5.13
N LYS A 277 -18.46 -7.85 4.58
CA LYS A 277 -18.23 -6.68 3.72
C LYS A 277 -17.79 -5.49 4.58
N TYR A 278 -17.10 -4.53 3.96
CA TYR A 278 -16.74 -3.31 4.66
C TYR A 278 -17.99 -2.48 5.00
N ASP A 279 -17.92 -1.74 6.09
CA ASP A 279 -18.93 -0.77 6.47
C ASP A 279 -18.62 0.59 5.79
N PHE A 280 -19.48 1.00 4.87
CA PHE A 280 -19.32 2.27 4.16
C PHE A 280 -19.34 3.48 5.10
N ARG A 281 -20.16 3.45 6.18
CA ARG A 281 -20.22 4.57 7.11
C ARG A 281 -18.90 4.74 7.86
N GLU A 282 -18.30 3.65 8.32
CA GLU A 282 -17.00 3.70 8.98
C GLU A 282 -15.89 4.10 8.01
N PHE A 283 -15.89 3.57 6.79
CA PHE A 283 -14.97 4.01 5.74
C PHE A 283 -15.07 5.52 5.49
N LYS A 284 -16.27 6.03 5.29
CA LYS A 284 -16.51 7.47 5.06
C LYS A 284 -16.05 8.33 6.24
N LYS A 285 -16.35 7.90 7.47
CA LYS A 285 -15.95 8.57 8.70
C LYS A 285 -14.42 8.70 8.82
N VAL A 286 -13.71 7.61 8.54
CA VAL A 286 -12.23 7.59 8.53
C VAL A 286 -11.69 8.55 7.48
N MET A 287 -12.19 8.49 6.24
CA MET A 287 -11.71 9.37 5.17
C MET A 287 -11.96 10.85 5.49
N ILE A 288 -13.12 11.19 6.03
CA ILE A 288 -13.44 12.56 6.46
C ILE A 288 -12.48 13.00 7.59
N LYS A 289 -12.31 12.17 8.61
CA LYS A 289 -11.41 12.46 9.74
C LYS A 289 -10.00 12.82 9.26
N TRP A 290 -9.42 12.01 8.39
CA TRP A 290 -8.06 12.24 7.88
C TRP A 290 -7.97 13.48 6.99
N GLN A 291 -9.04 13.84 6.27
CA GLN A 291 -9.09 15.09 5.51
C GLN A 291 -9.16 16.33 6.40
N GLU A 292 -10.02 16.30 7.42
CA GLU A 292 -10.29 17.48 8.25
C GLU A 292 -9.25 17.66 9.37
N GLU A 293 -8.89 16.59 10.05
CA GLU A 293 -8.03 16.70 11.25
C GLU A 293 -6.54 16.78 10.92
N LEU A 294 -6.10 16.22 9.77
CA LEU A 294 -4.71 16.34 9.32
C LEU A 294 -4.42 17.65 8.58
N ALA A 295 -5.47 18.33 8.11
CA ALA A 295 -5.32 19.60 7.35
C ALA A 295 -4.49 20.64 8.11
N GLY A 296 -3.48 21.20 7.44
CA GLY A 296 -2.56 22.18 8.03
C GLY A 296 -1.54 21.60 9.01
N LYS A 297 -1.54 20.30 9.27
CA LYS A 297 -0.59 19.64 10.19
C LYS A 297 0.42 18.75 9.45
N ALA A 298 -0.05 17.98 8.47
CA ALA A 298 0.79 17.16 7.62
C ALA A 298 0.08 16.87 6.28
N TRP A 299 0.81 16.34 5.31
CA TRP A 299 0.28 16.01 3.98
C TRP A 299 -0.30 14.59 3.96
N ASN A 300 -1.50 14.44 3.41
CA ASN A 300 -2.18 13.15 3.28
C ASN A 300 -1.61 12.29 2.15
N SER A 301 -1.57 10.97 2.38
CA SER A 301 -1.44 9.96 1.34
C SER A 301 -2.81 9.32 1.08
N LEU A 302 -3.21 9.23 -0.19
CA LEU A 302 -4.53 8.74 -0.59
C LEU A 302 -4.38 7.44 -1.36
N PHE A 303 -4.96 6.35 -0.87
CA PHE A 303 -4.94 5.07 -1.56
C PHE A 303 -6.17 4.23 -1.19
N LEU A 304 -6.57 3.32 -2.07
CA LEU A 304 -7.62 2.33 -1.83
C LEU A 304 -7.09 0.89 -1.86
N GLY A 305 -5.96 0.68 -2.51
CA GLY A 305 -5.32 -0.62 -2.60
C GLY A 305 -3.81 -0.51 -2.75
N ASN A 306 -3.14 -1.61 -2.50
CA ASN A 306 -1.71 -1.82 -2.69
C ASN A 306 -1.44 -3.33 -2.84
N HIS A 307 -0.17 -3.73 -2.86
CA HIS A 307 0.24 -5.13 -2.96
C HIS A 307 -0.11 -6.00 -1.72
N ASP A 308 -0.55 -5.39 -0.62
CA ASP A 308 -0.92 -6.08 0.63
C ASP A 308 -2.43 -6.09 0.89
N GLN A 309 -3.22 -5.48 0.00
CA GLN A 309 -4.68 -5.40 0.12
C GLN A 309 -5.37 -6.09 -1.06
N PRO A 310 -6.57 -6.64 -0.89
CA PRO A 310 -7.34 -7.10 -2.03
C PRO A 310 -7.65 -5.95 -3.00
N ARG A 311 -8.04 -6.29 -4.22
CA ARG A 311 -8.37 -5.30 -5.25
C ARG A 311 -9.46 -4.34 -4.79
N SER A 312 -9.26 -3.05 -4.98
CA SER A 312 -10.12 -1.99 -4.46
C SER A 312 -11.57 -2.06 -4.96
N VAL A 313 -11.78 -2.38 -6.23
CA VAL A 313 -13.13 -2.50 -6.80
C VAL A 313 -13.88 -3.70 -6.22
N SER A 314 -13.19 -4.80 -5.91
CA SER A 314 -13.78 -5.98 -5.26
C SER A 314 -14.10 -5.74 -3.79
N ARG A 315 -13.32 -4.89 -3.12
CA ARG A 315 -13.49 -4.61 -1.69
C ARG A 315 -14.46 -3.47 -1.41
N PHE A 316 -14.26 -2.32 -2.04
CA PHE A 316 -14.98 -1.07 -1.77
C PHE A 316 -16.02 -0.73 -2.83
N GLY A 317 -15.89 -1.27 -4.03
CA GLY A 317 -16.85 -1.13 -5.12
C GLY A 317 -17.77 -2.33 -5.24
N ASN A 318 -18.07 -2.64 -6.49
CA ASN A 318 -18.84 -3.82 -6.85
C ASN A 318 -18.25 -4.40 -8.14
N ASP A 319 -17.62 -5.57 -8.02
CA ASP A 319 -16.95 -6.23 -9.15
C ASP A 319 -17.86 -7.12 -10.00
N ASN A 320 -19.18 -7.10 -9.71
CA ASN A 320 -20.16 -7.65 -10.65
C ASN A 320 -20.00 -6.96 -12.00
N PRO A 321 -19.95 -7.71 -13.12
CA PRO A 321 -19.80 -7.12 -14.46
C PRO A 321 -20.74 -5.96 -14.78
N ALA A 322 -21.97 -5.95 -14.21
CA ALA A 322 -22.92 -4.86 -14.39
C ALA A 322 -22.51 -3.54 -13.72
N TYR A 323 -21.68 -3.58 -12.68
CA TYR A 323 -21.33 -2.42 -11.85
C TYR A 323 -19.84 -2.14 -11.76
N ARG A 324 -18.97 -3.09 -12.15
CA ARG A 324 -17.53 -2.99 -11.98
C ARG A 324 -16.95 -1.68 -12.51
N GLU A 325 -17.25 -1.37 -13.73
CA GLU A 325 -16.71 -0.17 -14.39
C GLU A 325 -17.24 1.12 -13.73
N THR A 326 -18.54 1.19 -13.48
CA THR A 326 -19.16 2.36 -12.85
C THR A 326 -18.65 2.57 -11.45
N SER A 327 -18.54 1.49 -10.63
CA SER A 327 -18.06 1.59 -9.25
C SER A 327 -16.55 1.88 -9.18
N ALA A 328 -15.74 1.34 -10.08
CA ALA A 328 -14.31 1.69 -10.16
C ALA A 328 -14.09 3.18 -10.44
N LYS A 329 -14.85 3.75 -11.39
CA LYS A 329 -14.81 5.19 -11.68
C LYS A 329 -15.31 6.04 -10.51
N MET A 330 -16.34 5.58 -9.80
CA MET A 330 -16.87 6.25 -8.61
C MET A 330 -15.81 6.30 -7.51
N LEU A 331 -15.16 5.18 -7.20
CA LEU A 331 -14.07 5.11 -6.21
C LEU A 331 -12.92 6.05 -6.57
N ALA A 332 -12.49 6.03 -7.83
CA ALA A 332 -11.44 6.90 -8.34
C ALA A 332 -11.81 8.39 -8.19
N THR A 333 -13.05 8.76 -8.50
CA THR A 333 -13.55 10.13 -8.33
C THR A 333 -13.48 10.57 -6.88
N CYS A 334 -13.98 9.73 -5.97
CA CYS A 334 -13.99 10.04 -4.54
C CYS A 334 -12.58 10.30 -4.02
N LEU A 335 -11.62 9.46 -4.37
CA LEU A 335 -10.24 9.55 -3.87
C LEU A 335 -9.48 10.74 -4.49
N HIS A 336 -9.52 10.90 -5.82
CA HIS A 336 -8.70 11.88 -6.54
C HIS A 336 -9.08 13.33 -6.29
N MET A 337 -10.29 13.59 -5.82
CA MET A 337 -10.75 14.96 -5.50
C MET A 337 -10.41 15.38 -4.06
N MET A 338 -9.83 14.51 -3.25
CA MET A 338 -9.36 14.82 -1.88
C MET A 338 -8.01 15.52 -1.87
N GLN A 339 -7.70 16.19 -0.75
CA GLN A 339 -6.38 16.75 -0.48
C GLN A 339 -5.40 15.64 -0.11
N GLY A 340 -4.26 15.60 -0.78
CA GLY A 340 -3.22 14.61 -0.55
C GLY A 340 -2.59 14.12 -1.85
N THR A 341 -1.67 13.18 -1.74
CA THR A 341 -1.04 12.53 -2.87
C THR A 341 -1.76 11.21 -3.17
N PRO A 342 -2.43 11.07 -4.32
CA PRO A 342 -3.07 9.82 -4.69
C PRO A 342 -2.03 8.79 -5.16
N TYR A 343 -2.20 7.56 -4.69
CA TYR A 343 -1.44 6.39 -5.08
C TYR A 343 -2.36 5.44 -5.83
N VAL A 344 -2.06 5.19 -7.09
CA VAL A 344 -2.79 4.25 -7.95
C VAL A 344 -2.01 2.95 -8.00
N TYR A 345 -2.58 1.88 -7.48
CA TYR A 345 -1.96 0.56 -7.56
C TYR A 345 -2.15 -0.04 -8.96
N GLN A 346 -1.13 -0.71 -9.48
CA GLN A 346 -1.19 -1.31 -10.82
C GLN A 346 -2.43 -2.20 -10.98
N GLY A 347 -3.19 -1.94 -12.05
CA GLY A 347 -4.45 -2.62 -12.35
C GLY A 347 -5.70 -1.91 -11.83
N GLU A 348 -5.60 -0.95 -10.91
CA GLU A 348 -6.75 -0.11 -10.53
C GLU A 348 -7.28 0.68 -11.72
N GLU A 349 -6.38 1.21 -12.54
CA GLU A 349 -6.69 1.96 -13.75
C GLU A 349 -7.43 1.13 -14.82
N LEU A 350 -7.46 -0.19 -14.66
CA LEU A 350 -8.21 -1.11 -15.51
C LEU A 350 -9.48 -1.66 -14.81
N GLY A 351 -9.63 -1.41 -13.52
CA GLY A 351 -10.64 -2.04 -12.69
C GLY A 351 -10.42 -3.54 -12.53
N MET A 352 -9.17 -3.97 -12.40
CA MET A 352 -8.85 -5.37 -12.10
C MET A 352 -9.48 -5.79 -10.79
N THR A 353 -9.99 -7.03 -10.75
CA THR A 353 -10.72 -7.61 -9.62
C THR A 353 -9.88 -8.61 -8.86
N ASN A 354 -10.37 -9.05 -7.70
CA ASN A 354 -9.85 -10.23 -7.03
C ASN A 354 -9.86 -11.44 -7.99
N ALA A 355 -8.89 -12.34 -7.82
CA ALA A 355 -8.79 -13.55 -8.62
C ALA A 355 -9.69 -14.68 -8.09
N TYR A 356 -10.07 -14.62 -6.82
CA TYR A 356 -10.93 -15.60 -6.16
C TYR A 356 -10.44 -17.03 -6.29
N PHE A 357 -9.15 -17.28 -6.09
CA PHE A 357 -8.58 -18.62 -6.14
C PHE A 357 -9.23 -19.54 -5.09
N THR A 358 -9.76 -20.66 -5.54
CA THR A 358 -10.54 -21.60 -4.71
C THR A 358 -9.72 -22.71 -4.08
N GLU A 359 -8.44 -22.84 -4.45
CA GLU A 359 -7.56 -23.89 -3.96
C GLU A 359 -6.28 -23.28 -3.35
N LEU A 360 -5.88 -23.78 -2.19
CA LEU A 360 -4.69 -23.27 -1.47
C LEU A 360 -3.40 -23.36 -2.32
N LYS A 361 -3.29 -24.37 -3.19
CA LYS A 361 -2.14 -24.57 -4.08
C LYS A 361 -1.90 -23.41 -5.08
N ASP A 362 -2.94 -22.59 -5.34
CA ASP A 362 -2.86 -21.46 -6.24
C ASP A 362 -2.29 -20.20 -5.56
N TYR A 363 -2.27 -20.19 -4.21
CA TYR A 363 -1.70 -19.11 -3.43
C TYR A 363 -0.18 -19.23 -3.34
N ARG A 364 0.51 -18.09 -3.32
CA ARG A 364 1.96 -17.95 -3.21
C ARG A 364 2.38 -17.18 -1.97
N ASP A 365 1.46 -16.39 -1.44
CA ASP A 365 1.71 -15.52 -0.31
C ASP A 365 1.88 -16.30 0.99
N ILE A 366 3.04 -16.08 1.64
CA ILE A 366 3.39 -16.71 2.92
C ILE A 366 2.34 -16.45 4.01
N GLU A 367 1.82 -15.22 4.10
CA GLU A 367 0.80 -14.86 5.09
C GLU A 367 -0.46 -15.70 4.92
N SER A 368 -0.98 -15.79 3.70
CA SER A 368 -2.17 -16.56 3.38
C SER A 368 -2.01 -18.06 3.70
N ILE A 369 -0.87 -18.63 3.33
CA ILE A 369 -0.59 -20.06 3.53
C ILE A 369 -0.43 -20.36 5.02
N GLN A 370 0.34 -19.56 5.75
CA GLN A 370 0.58 -19.79 7.18
C GLN A 370 -0.69 -19.62 8.00
N TYR A 371 -1.48 -18.57 7.79
CA TYR A 371 -2.75 -18.40 8.51
C TYR A 371 -3.78 -19.45 8.16
N PHE A 372 -3.80 -19.95 6.92
CA PHE A 372 -4.67 -21.08 6.59
C PHE A 372 -4.38 -22.27 7.49
N HIS A 373 -3.10 -22.67 7.58
CA HIS A 373 -2.70 -23.80 8.43
C HIS A 373 -2.94 -23.52 9.91
N GLU A 374 -2.47 -22.37 10.41
CA GLU A 374 -2.61 -22.01 11.82
C GLU A 374 -4.06 -22.02 12.29
N TYR A 375 -4.96 -21.40 11.55
CA TYR A 375 -6.35 -21.25 11.98
C TYR A 375 -7.16 -22.53 11.81
N THR A 376 -6.86 -23.33 10.78
CA THR A 376 -7.55 -24.61 10.60
C THR A 376 -7.05 -25.69 11.55
N GLU A 377 -5.76 -25.77 11.82
CA GLU A 377 -5.16 -26.71 12.76
C GLU A 377 -5.54 -26.39 14.22
N ALA A 378 -5.64 -25.12 14.57
CA ALA A 378 -6.11 -24.68 15.87
C ALA A 378 -7.64 -24.78 16.07
N GLY A 379 -8.38 -25.11 14.99
CA GLY A 379 -9.85 -25.19 15.04
C GLY A 379 -10.56 -23.84 15.20
N ILE A 380 -9.88 -22.72 14.90
CA ILE A 380 -10.46 -21.39 14.89
C ILE A 380 -11.46 -21.26 13.74
N TYR A 381 -11.04 -21.71 12.54
CA TYR A 381 -11.89 -21.71 11.34
C TYR A 381 -11.92 -23.11 10.68
N THR A 382 -13.02 -23.41 9.99
CA THR A 382 -13.00 -24.55 9.07
C THR A 382 -12.18 -24.24 7.82
N PRO A 383 -11.61 -25.25 7.13
CA PRO A 383 -10.89 -25.02 5.86
C PRO A 383 -11.73 -24.26 4.82
N GLU A 384 -13.02 -24.56 4.74
CA GLU A 384 -13.95 -23.93 3.79
C GLU A 384 -14.17 -22.44 4.12
N TYR A 385 -14.28 -22.09 5.42
CA TYR A 385 -14.43 -20.68 5.82
C TYR A 385 -13.12 -19.92 5.61
N MET A 386 -11.99 -20.50 6.00
CA MET A 386 -10.69 -19.86 5.79
C MET A 386 -10.40 -19.65 4.29
N MET A 387 -10.74 -20.60 3.42
CA MET A 387 -10.64 -20.38 1.96
C MET A 387 -11.47 -19.20 1.49
N LYS A 388 -12.69 -19.01 2.00
CA LYS A 388 -13.51 -17.82 1.67
C LYS A 388 -12.84 -16.52 2.13
N CYS A 389 -12.22 -16.53 3.31
CA CYS A 389 -11.44 -15.38 3.78
C CYS A 389 -10.26 -15.08 2.84
N LEU A 390 -9.51 -16.11 2.41
CA LEU A 390 -8.40 -15.93 1.45
C LEU A 390 -8.89 -15.36 0.11
N MET A 391 -10.00 -15.87 -0.42
CA MET A 391 -10.60 -15.38 -1.68
C MET A 391 -10.94 -13.89 -1.61
N LEU A 392 -11.35 -13.40 -0.45
CA LEU A 392 -11.77 -12.01 -0.26
C LEU A 392 -10.64 -11.08 0.22
N ARG A 393 -9.72 -11.59 1.03
CA ARG A 393 -8.75 -10.78 1.79
C ARG A 393 -7.28 -11.09 1.49
N GLY A 394 -6.98 -12.24 0.87
CA GLY A 394 -5.60 -12.65 0.58
C GLY A 394 -4.85 -11.66 -0.31
N ARG A 395 -3.57 -11.44 -0.02
CA ARG A 395 -2.71 -10.50 -0.75
C ARG A 395 -2.50 -10.93 -2.21
N ASP A 396 -2.54 -12.22 -2.50
CA ASP A 396 -2.39 -12.74 -3.87
C ASP A 396 -3.40 -12.18 -4.86
N ASN A 397 -4.59 -11.73 -4.40
CA ASN A 397 -5.56 -11.05 -5.25
C ASN A 397 -5.00 -9.80 -5.93
N ALA A 398 -4.12 -9.07 -5.25
CA ALA A 398 -3.46 -7.88 -5.78
C ALA A 398 -2.17 -8.20 -6.56
N ARG A 399 -1.65 -9.43 -6.44
CA ARG A 399 -0.35 -9.84 -6.98
C ARG A 399 -0.43 -10.64 -8.27
N THR A 400 -1.64 -10.91 -8.77
CA THR A 400 -1.83 -11.51 -10.09
C THR A 400 -1.15 -10.65 -11.16
N PRO A 401 -0.60 -11.28 -12.23
CA PRO A 401 0.05 -10.54 -13.30
C PRO A 401 -0.84 -9.46 -13.89
N MET A 402 -0.22 -8.35 -14.28
CA MET A 402 -0.91 -7.27 -14.99
C MET A 402 -1.53 -7.79 -16.28
N GLN A 403 -2.78 -7.42 -16.52
CA GLN A 403 -3.56 -7.85 -17.67
C GLN A 403 -3.35 -6.87 -18.83
N TRP A 404 -2.38 -7.17 -19.70
CA TRP A 404 -2.02 -6.28 -20.80
C TRP A 404 -2.94 -6.43 -22.02
N GLU A 405 -3.30 -7.67 -22.35
CA GLU A 405 -4.15 -7.95 -23.50
C GLU A 405 -4.91 -9.29 -23.38
N ASP A 406 -5.75 -9.60 -24.34
CA ASP A 406 -6.60 -10.79 -24.40
C ASP A 406 -5.87 -12.05 -24.91
N SER A 407 -4.55 -11.97 -25.10
CA SER A 407 -3.70 -13.07 -25.57
C SER A 407 -3.28 -14.03 -24.44
N HIS A 408 -2.47 -15.03 -24.80
CA HIS A 408 -1.94 -16.02 -23.85
C HIS A 408 -1.32 -15.34 -22.62
N GLN A 409 -1.66 -15.84 -21.41
CA GLN A 409 -1.22 -15.30 -20.13
C GLN A 409 -1.40 -13.77 -19.99
N ALA A 410 -2.49 -13.25 -20.55
CA ALA A 410 -2.82 -11.82 -20.55
C ALA A 410 -1.74 -10.91 -21.20
N GLY A 411 -0.89 -11.45 -22.07
CA GLY A 411 0.25 -10.73 -22.63
C GLY A 411 1.37 -10.42 -21.63
N PHE A 412 1.31 -11.02 -20.44
CA PHE A 412 2.33 -10.82 -19.41
C PHE A 412 3.61 -11.64 -19.69
N THR A 413 3.46 -12.88 -20.11
CA THR A 413 4.58 -13.79 -20.42
C THR A 413 4.18 -14.83 -21.45
N GLU A 414 5.16 -15.34 -22.20
CA GLU A 414 5.00 -16.52 -23.05
C GLU A 414 5.18 -17.85 -22.26
N GLY A 415 5.82 -17.77 -21.09
CA GLY A 415 6.04 -18.91 -20.21
C GLY A 415 4.93 -19.10 -19.16
N THR A 416 5.25 -19.85 -18.11
CA THR A 416 4.35 -20.04 -16.97
C THR A 416 4.53 -18.87 -15.99
N PRO A 417 3.47 -18.09 -15.70
CA PRO A 417 3.58 -16.99 -14.75
C PRO A 417 3.81 -17.51 -13.33
N TRP A 418 4.58 -16.78 -12.53
CA TRP A 418 4.93 -17.13 -11.14
C TRP A 418 3.71 -17.32 -10.22
N ILE A 419 2.63 -16.61 -10.52
CA ILE A 419 1.29 -16.81 -9.97
C ILE A 419 0.28 -16.80 -11.12
N ARG A 420 -0.79 -17.55 -11.00
CA ARG A 420 -1.80 -17.68 -12.04
C ARG A 420 -2.44 -16.35 -12.40
N VAL A 421 -2.57 -16.08 -13.70
CA VAL A 421 -3.29 -14.92 -14.23
C VAL A 421 -4.77 -15.00 -13.84
N ASN A 422 -5.40 -13.88 -13.51
CA ASN A 422 -6.83 -13.81 -13.28
C ASN A 422 -7.59 -14.19 -14.57
N SER A 423 -8.55 -15.10 -14.46
CA SER A 423 -9.27 -15.67 -15.61
C SER A 423 -10.05 -14.67 -16.44
N ASN A 424 -10.36 -13.49 -15.89
CA ASN A 424 -11.13 -12.43 -16.57
C ASN A 424 -10.29 -11.49 -17.46
N TYR A 425 -9.03 -11.85 -17.74
CA TYR A 425 -8.14 -11.01 -18.55
C TYR A 425 -8.62 -10.77 -19.99
N LYS A 426 -9.50 -11.63 -20.50
CA LYS A 426 -10.07 -11.45 -21.85
C LYS A 426 -11.02 -10.27 -21.92
N GLU A 427 -11.72 -9.98 -20.83
CA GLU A 427 -12.67 -8.87 -20.70
C GLU A 427 -12.04 -7.63 -20.05
N ILE A 428 -11.01 -7.82 -19.22
CA ILE A 428 -10.36 -6.74 -18.47
C ILE A 428 -8.89 -6.72 -18.82
N ASN A 429 -8.49 -5.80 -19.69
CA ASN A 429 -7.08 -5.65 -20.07
C ASN A 429 -6.77 -4.25 -20.61
N ALA A 430 -5.49 -3.88 -20.55
CA ALA A 430 -5.02 -2.56 -20.96
C ALA A 430 -5.29 -2.25 -22.44
N LYS A 431 -5.08 -3.23 -23.32
CA LYS A 431 -5.26 -3.05 -24.77
C LYS A 431 -6.69 -2.61 -25.13
N GLN A 432 -7.68 -3.27 -24.56
CA GLN A 432 -9.08 -2.91 -24.80
C GLN A 432 -9.41 -1.53 -24.23
N GLN A 433 -8.92 -1.21 -23.04
CA GLN A 433 -9.22 0.06 -22.40
C GLN A 433 -8.53 1.25 -23.07
N LEU A 434 -7.34 1.06 -23.63
CA LEU A 434 -6.68 2.11 -24.44
C LEU A 434 -7.47 2.46 -25.72
N LEU A 435 -8.23 1.52 -26.26
CA LEU A 435 -9.07 1.72 -27.45
C LEU A 435 -10.43 2.34 -27.13
N ASP A 436 -10.89 2.23 -25.89
CA ASP A 436 -12.20 2.75 -25.46
C ASP A 436 -12.04 4.10 -24.76
N PRO A 437 -12.49 5.22 -25.37
CA PRO A 437 -12.37 6.55 -24.78
C PRO A 437 -13.17 6.71 -23.47
N ASP A 438 -14.15 5.86 -23.22
CA ASP A 438 -14.97 5.87 -22.01
C ASP A 438 -14.48 4.86 -20.95
N SER A 439 -13.33 4.21 -21.18
CA SER A 439 -12.77 3.23 -20.27
C SER A 439 -12.39 3.78 -18.88
N ILE A 440 -12.15 2.86 -17.94
CA ILE A 440 -11.62 3.20 -16.62
C ILE A 440 -10.24 3.86 -16.75
N PHE A 441 -9.37 3.37 -17.65
CA PHE A 441 -8.04 3.95 -17.92
C PHE A 441 -8.15 5.44 -18.28
N HIS A 442 -8.97 5.79 -19.28
CA HIS A 442 -9.14 7.19 -19.69
C HIS A 442 -9.83 8.05 -18.63
N TYR A 443 -10.65 7.43 -17.79
CA TYR A 443 -11.25 8.11 -16.64
C TYR A 443 -10.20 8.49 -15.60
N TYR A 444 -9.31 7.55 -15.24
CA TYR A 444 -8.15 7.84 -14.37
C TYR A 444 -7.23 8.89 -14.98
N GLN A 445 -6.91 8.78 -16.26
CA GLN A 445 -6.12 9.77 -16.99
C GLN A 445 -6.71 11.17 -16.84
N LYS A 446 -8.03 11.29 -17.00
CA LYS A 446 -8.74 12.58 -16.83
C LYS A 446 -8.68 13.09 -15.39
N LEU A 447 -8.86 12.24 -14.39
CA LEU A 447 -8.74 12.62 -12.97
C LEU A 447 -7.34 13.12 -12.63
N ILE A 448 -6.31 12.41 -13.07
CA ILE A 448 -4.91 12.80 -12.87
C ILE A 448 -4.62 14.15 -13.53
N ARG A 449 -5.10 14.36 -14.75
CA ARG A 449 -4.97 15.64 -15.46
C ARG A 449 -5.67 16.78 -14.71
N LEU A 450 -6.90 16.60 -14.25
CA LEU A 450 -7.64 17.59 -13.48
C LEU A 450 -6.89 18.04 -12.23
N ARG A 451 -6.22 17.12 -11.53
CA ARG A 451 -5.38 17.48 -10.38
C ARG A 451 -4.19 18.39 -10.74
N LYS A 452 -3.63 18.22 -11.94
CA LYS A 452 -2.54 19.08 -12.44
C LYS A 452 -3.05 20.45 -12.89
N GLU A 453 -4.28 20.53 -13.38
CA GLU A 453 -4.85 21.74 -13.95
C GLU A 453 -5.62 22.61 -12.93
N LYS A 454 -6.13 22.00 -11.86
CA LYS A 454 -7.03 22.65 -10.88
C LYS A 454 -6.43 22.64 -9.47
N PRO A 455 -5.72 23.70 -9.06
CA PRO A 455 -5.12 23.80 -7.71
C PRO A 455 -6.12 23.58 -6.56
N VAL A 456 -7.40 23.94 -6.74
CA VAL A 456 -8.44 23.70 -5.74
C VAL A 456 -8.60 22.23 -5.36
N ILE A 457 -8.31 21.30 -6.28
CA ILE A 457 -8.33 19.86 -5.98
C ILE A 457 -7.19 19.49 -5.04
N VAL A 458 -6.02 20.10 -5.23
CA VAL A 458 -4.81 19.78 -4.46
C VAL A 458 -4.78 20.50 -3.12
N TYR A 459 -5.04 21.81 -3.11
CA TYR A 459 -4.81 22.68 -1.96
C TYR A 459 -6.07 23.19 -1.28
N GLY A 460 -7.25 23.00 -1.89
CA GLY A 460 -8.51 23.50 -1.36
C GLY A 460 -8.85 22.93 0.03
N VAL A 461 -9.56 23.71 0.82
CA VAL A 461 -10.09 23.26 2.12
C VAL A 461 -11.22 22.25 1.89
N PHE A 462 -11.15 21.13 2.59
CA PHE A 462 -12.15 20.07 2.53
C PHE A 462 -13.29 20.34 3.51
N GLU A 463 -14.53 20.12 3.07
CA GLU A 463 -15.72 20.15 3.90
C GLU A 463 -16.67 19.02 3.52
N ALA A 464 -16.97 18.13 4.45
CA ALA A 464 -17.87 17.01 4.22
C ALA A 464 -19.34 17.45 4.24
N LEU A 465 -20.12 16.95 3.26
CA LEU A 465 -21.56 17.05 3.19
C LEU A 465 -22.18 15.67 3.42
N TYR A 466 -23.45 15.63 3.81
CA TYR A 466 -24.20 14.36 3.98
C TYR A 466 -23.45 13.31 4.85
N ARG A 467 -22.84 13.77 5.96
CA ARG A 467 -21.97 12.94 6.83
C ARG A 467 -22.64 11.65 7.29
N ASP A 468 -23.91 11.71 7.64
CA ASP A 468 -24.67 10.58 8.20
C ASP A 468 -25.46 9.79 7.14
N HIS A 469 -25.31 10.14 5.84
CA HIS A 469 -26.05 9.46 4.77
C HIS A 469 -25.44 8.08 4.47
N ASP A 470 -26.28 7.06 4.35
CA ASP A 470 -25.88 5.64 4.23
C ASP A 470 -25.34 5.25 2.86
N GLN A 471 -25.49 6.09 1.83
CA GLN A 471 -25.14 5.78 0.46
C GLN A 471 -24.26 6.85 -0.19
N ILE A 472 -24.38 8.11 0.25
CA ILE A 472 -23.72 9.24 -0.39
C ILE A 472 -22.45 9.64 0.35
N PHE A 473 -21.35 9.75 -0.38
CA PHE A 473 -20.16 10.47 0.03
C PHE A 473 -20.06 11.72 -0.82
N ALA A 474 -20.29 12.87 -0.20
CA ALA A 474 -20.20 14.17 -0.87
C ALA A 474 -19.36 15.14 -0.03
N TYR A 475 -18.59 15.98 -0.69
CA TYR A 475 -17.77 17.00 -0.06
C TYR A 475 -17.45 18.13 -1.01
N THR A 476 -17.08 19.28 -0.44
CA THR A 476 -16.58 20.42 -1.20
C THR A 476 -15.07 20.62 -0.98
N ARG A 477 -14.46 21.30 -1.95
CA ARG A 477 -13.10 21.84 -1.85
C ARG A 477 -13.15 23.32 -2.19
N THR A 478 -12.51 24.17 -1.41
CA THR A 478 -12.54 25.63 -1.59
C THR A 478 -11.13 26.21 -1.55
N LEU A 479 -10.77 27.02 -2.56
CA LEU A 479 -9.49 27.70 -2.66
C LEU A 479 -9.67 29.04 -3.40
N GLU A 480 -9.35 30.17 -2.76
CA GLU A 480 -9.16 31.49 -3.38
C GLU A 480 -10.20 31.89 -4.45
N GLY A 481 -11.49 31.73 -4.17
CA GLY A 481 -12.57 32.07 -5.12
C GLY A 481 -12.99 30.92 -6.04
N GLU A 482 -12.36 29.75 -5.94
CA GLU A 482 -12.76 28.53 -6.62
C GLU A 482 -13.46 27.57 -5.66
N LYS A 483 -14.49 26.89 -6.10
CA LYS A 483 -15.16 25.86 -5.31
C LYS A 483 -15.49 24.64 -6.17
N LEU A 484 -15.32 23.46 -5.56
CA LEU A 484 -15.58 22.18 -6.20
C LEU A 484 -16.53 21.37 -5.31
N LEU A 485 -17.47 20.65 -5.91
CA LEU A 485 -18.35 19.69 -5.25
C LEU A 485 -18.13 18.32 -5.87
N THR A 486 -17.77 17.35 -5.04
CA THR A 486 -17.68 15.93 -5.42
C THR A 486 -18.86 15.18 -4.82
N VAL A 487 -19.53 14.37 -5.64
CA VAL A 487 -20.67 13.55 -5.23
C VAL A 487 -20.44 12.11 -5.69
N CYS A 488 -20.58 11.15 -4.77
CA CYS A 488 -20.41 9.72 -5.04
C CYS A 488 -21.51 8.91 -4.34
N ASN A 489 -22.24 8.08 -5.10
CA ASN A 489 -23.14 7.08 -4.57
C ASN A 489 -22.38 5.74 -4.40
N PHE A 490 -22.18 5.29 -3.17
CA PHE A 490 -21.46 4.03 -2.84
C PHE A 490 -22.39 2.81 -2.78
N SER A 491 -23.55 2.89 -3.40
CA SER A 491 -24.59 1.86 -3.32
C SER A 491 -25.05 1.38 -4.68
N GLU A 492 -25.49 0.13 -4.75
CA GLU A 492 -26.21 -0.43 -5.91
C GLU A 492 -27.68 0.05 -6.02
N HIS A 493 -28.10 0.92 -5.11
CA HIS A 493 -29.43 1.52 -5.10
C HIS A 493 -29.37 3.00 -5.48
N VAL A 494 -30.50 3.51 -5.96
CA VAL A 494 -30.65 4.95 -6.20
C VAL A 494 -30.58 5.71 -4.88
N ALA A 495 -30.05 6.94 -4.93
CA ALA A 495 -30.02 7.84 -3.79
C ALA A 495 -30.44 9.25 -4.22
N GLU A 496 -31.10 9.98 -3.34
CA GLU A 496 -31.54 11.35 -3.62
C GLU A 496 -30.72 12.34 -2.81
N MET A 497 -30.36 13.46 -3.43
CA MET A 497 -29.72 14.57 -2.73
C MET A 497 -30.14 15.93 -3.30
N GLU A 498 -29.96 16.96 -2.50
CA GLU A 498 -30.04 18.34 -2.95
C GLU A 498 -28.64 18.88 -3.26
N ILE A 499 -28.48 19.46 -4.44
CA ILE A 499 -27.26 20.17 -4.82
C ILE A 499 -27.21 21.49 -4.04
N PRO A 500 -26.11 21.84 -3.36
CA PRO A 500 -25.95 23.11 -2.68
C PRO A 500 -26.26 24.29 -3.63
N GLU A 501 -26.89 25.33 -3.11
CA GLU A 501 -27.42 26.45 -3.92
C GLU A 501 -26.36 27.07 -4.84
N GLU A 502 -25.13 27.18 -4.32
CA GLU A 502 -24.02 27.74 -5.06
C GLU A 502 -23.64 26.94 -6.32
N PHE A 503 -23.97 25.65 -6.41
CA PHE A 503 -23.71 24.81 -7.59
C PHE A 503 -24.92 24.64 -8.52
N GLN A 504 -26.07 25.16 -8.18
CA GLN A 504 -27.29 25.01 -9.01
C GLN A 504 -27.26 25.89 -10.25
N LYS A 505 -26.44 26.92 -10.28
CA LYS A 505 -26.28 27.84 -11.42
C LYS A 505 -24.81 28.09 -11.71
N ASN A 506 -24.46 28.13 -12.99
CA ASN A 506 -23.12 28.47 -13.46
C ASN A 506 -21.99 27.51 -12.95
N ALA A 507 -22.35 26.29 -12.59
CA ALA A 507 -21.36 25.24 -12.30
C ALA A 507 -21.04 24.47 -13.57
N GLU A 508 -19.73 24.20 -13.75
CA GLU A 508 -19.21 23.34 -14.82
C GLU A 508 -19.10 21.91 -14.28
N CYS A 509 -19.54 20.92 -15.05
CA CYS A 509 -19.26 19.52 -14.74
C CYS A 509 -17.89 19.14 -15.27
N LEU A 510 -16.91 18.96 -14.38
CA LEU A 510 -15.55 18.57 -14.76
C LEU A 510 -15.46 17.12 -15.21
N ILE A 511 -16.17 16.23 -14.51
CA ILE A 511 -16.17 14.79 -14.79
C ILE A 511 -17.44 14.13 -14.26
N THR A 512 -17.92 13.13 -14.97
CA THR A 512 -19.04 12.26 -14.58
C THR A 512 -18.81 10.85 -15.13
N ASN A 513 -19.12 9.83 -14.35
CA ASN A 513 -18.94 8.43 -14.79
C ASN A 513 -20.12 7.88 -15.60
N LEU A 514 -21.27 8.55 -15.58
CA LEU A 514 -22.49 8.14 -16.29
C LEU A 514 -23.02 9.19 -17.28
N GLY A 515 -22.21 10.20 -17.62
CA GLY A 515 -22.55 11.21 -18.62
C GLY A 515 -23.75 12.13 -18.23
N ARG A 516 -23.96 12.36 -16.92
CA ARG A 516 -25.01 13.27 -16.44
C ARG A 516 -24.82 14.68 -17.00
N LYS A 517 -25.92 15.29 -17.47
CA LYS A 517 -25.92 16.64 -18.03
C LYS A 517 -26.78 17.62 -17.23
N ASP A 518 -27.69 17.12 -16.41
CA ASP A 518 -28.62 17.93 -15.62
C ASP A 518 -28.29 17.84 -14.13
N PHE A 519 -28.10 19.01 -13.51
CA PHE A 519 -27.72 19.20 -12.12
C PHE A 519 -28.67 20.19 -11.44
N GLY A 520 -29.97 19.96 -11.57
CA GLY A 520 -30.99 20.76 -10.90
C GLY A 520 -30.88 20.71 -9.37
N LYS A 521 -31.77 21.43 -8.66
CA LYS A 521 -31.77 21.52 -7.20
C LYS A 521 -31.76 20.13 -6.53
N LYS A 522 -32.55 19.19 -7.05
CA LYS A 522 -32.61 17.80 -6.59
C LYS A 522 -32.12 16.89 -7.68
N VAL A 523 -31.25 15.94 -7.30
CA VAL A 523 -30.76 14.89 -8.18
C VAL A 523 -31.05 13.53 -7.61
N VAL A 524 -31.44 12.60 -8.47
CA VAL A 524 -31.51 11.17 -8.18
C VAL A 524 -30.26 10.54 -8.76
N LEU A 525 -29.42 10.02 -7.90
CA LEU A 525 -28.18 9.35 -8.27
C LEU A 525 -28.48 7.90 -8.63
N LYS A 526 -27.97 7.45 -9.75
CA LYS A 526 -27.99 6.04 -10.13
C LYS A 526 -27.02 5.22 -9.27
N PRO A 527 -27.10 3.87 -9.30
CA PRO A 527 -26.11 3.02 -8.65
C PRO A 527 -24.69 3.40 -9.03
N TYR A 528 -23.81 3.59 -8.03
CA TYR A 528 -22.40 3.96 -8.19
C TYR A 528 -22.14 5.21 -9.04
N GLU A 529 -23.10 6.09 -9.17
CA GLU A 529 -22.94 7.35 -9.91
C GLU A 529 -22.01 8.31 -9.16
N ALA A 530 -21.12 8.96 -9.92
CA ALA A 530 -20.24 10.00 -9.41
C ALA A 530 -20.10 11.15 -10.42
N PHE A 531 -19.97 12.36 -9.87
CA PHE A 531 -19.65 13.55 -10.66
C PHE A 531 -18.96 14.62 -9.82
N VAL A 532 -18.32 15.55 -10.52
CA VAL A 532 -17.63 16.70 -9.93
C VAL A 532 -18.11 17.98 -10.59
N LEU A 533 -18.66 18.89 -9.80
CA LEU A 533 -19.02 20.24 -10.23
C LEU A 533 -17.98 21.25 -9.75
N TYR A 534 -17.70 22.23 -10.59
CA TYR A 534 -16.73 23.30 -10.34
C TYR A 534 -17.35 24.65 -10.63
N ARG A 535 -16.97 25.66 -9.87
CA ARG A 535 -17.33 27.05 -10.15
C ARG A 535 -16.27 28.03 -9.63
N ASN A 536 -16.19 29.18 -10.28
CA ASN A 536 -15.61 30.38 -9.73
C ASN A 536 -16.68 31.08 -8.87
N LEU A 537 -16.31 31.55 -7.65
CA LEU A 537 -17.17 32.26 -6.71
C LEU A 537 -17.28 33.74 -7.02
#